data_0578ae0e9ac728fa058213d2e7dcbf86
#
_entry.id   0578ae0e9ac728fa058213d2e7dcbf86
#
_cell.length_a   1.000
_cell.length_b   1.000
_cell.length_c   1.000
_cell.angle_alpha   90.00
_cell.angle_beta   90.00
_cell.angle_gamma   90.00
#
_symmetry.space_group_name_H-M   'P 1'
#
loop_
_entity.id
_entity.type
_entity.pdbx_description
1 polymer ?
#
loop_
_entity_poly.entity_id
_entity_poly.type
_entity_poly.pdbx_seq_one_letter_code
_entity_poly.pdbx_strand_id
1 'polypeptide(L)'
;MPTPATASEFLLVDVNGSAQIKRSGQSQYQSARGGMRLNIGDLVRTEGGAQVRIRCSDLTTTWTMNSNIERGVVWGCPPDGGFSLRVGRQSDNTLGGIDPTLPYIVTPRRTVISDPQPMLRWNPVAGASRYTVQVIGSDVTWETEVSGTQVQYPGTPPLTPGVDYRVIVEADTGASSQLDVGSETATFELLYPEDLDLVAADVAQIREQGFPEETEALAIADIYIREDLLAEAIATLEPFVASGTQTLEVYQALGDIYRYIGLNLLAEERYERAIAIATSNEEIQALADARSGLAEVKVLLEQPQAEIDLLIQAQSGYERLNDTERIQELQARIDDLT
;
A
#
# COMPACT_ATOMS: atom_id res chain seq x y z
N MET A 1 8.20 27.24 -24.03
CA MET A 1 8.38 27.43 -22.58
C MET A 1 7.43 26.43 -21.93
N PRO A 2 7.91 25.45 -21.18
CA PRO A 2 7.00 24.59 -20.43
C PRO A 2 6.32 25.44 -19.35
N THR A 3 5.01 25.35 -19.26
CA THR A 3 4.22 25.85 -18.13
C THR A 3 4.75 25.23 -16.85
N PRO A 4 5.04 26.02 -15.78
CA PRO A 4 5.42 25.42 -14.51
C PRO A 4 4.25 24.53 -14.05
N ALA A 5 4.57 23.31 -13.63
CA ALA A 5 3.64 22.43 -12.97
C ALA A 5 3.01 23.23 -11.82
N THR A 6 1.70 23.34 -11.79
CA THR A 6 0.95 23.95 -10.69
C THR A 6 1.21 23.09 -9.46
N ALA A 7 1.93 23.66 -8.49
CA ALA A 7 2.13 23.02 -7.20
C ALA A 7 0.75 22.60 -6.66
N SER A 8 0.59 21.34 -6.31
CA SER A 8 -0.64 20.80 -5.73
C SER A 8 -0.94 21.58 -4.45
N GLU A 9 -2.02 22.37 -4.45
CA GLU A 9 -2.38 23.22 -3.31
C GLU A 9 -3.38 22.47 -2.44
N PHE A 10 -3.00 22.14 -1.22
CA PHE A 10 -3.90 21.61 -0.19
C PHE A 10 -4.43 22.79 0.63
N LEU A 11 -5.68 22.69 1.08
CA LEU A 11 -6.29 23.74 1.88
C LEU A 11 -6.63 23.21 3.27
N LEU A 12 -6.11 23.87 4.30
CA LEU A 12 -6.52 23.65 5.68
C LEU A 12 -7.91 24.27 5.86
N VAL A 13 -8.95 23.41 5.89
CA VAL A 13 -10.36 23.84 5.90
C VAL A 13 -10.77 24.31 7.27
N ASP A 14 -10.38 23.56 8.32
CA ASP A 14 -10.82 23.81 9.68
C ASP A 14 -9.77 23.35 10.69
N VAL A 15 -9.67 24.10 11.79
CA VAL A 15 -8.79 23.79 12.92
C VAL A 15 -9.61 23.93 14.21
N ASN A 16 -9.89 22.82 14.85
CA ASN A 16 -10.53 22.78 16.14
C ASN A 16 -9.49 22.42 17.22
N GLY A 17 -9.12 23.35 18.07
CA GLY A 17 -8.08 23.17 19.08
C GLY A 17 -6.71 23.72 18.67
N SER A 18 -5.63 23.21 19.28
CA SER A 18 -4.26 23.65 19.04
C SER A 18 -3.60 22.82 17.96
N ALA A 19 -3.28 23.45 16.84
CA ALA A 19 -2.51 22.84 15.77
C ALA A 19 -1.40 23.75 15.25
N GLN A 20 -0.34 23.16 14.72
CA GLN A 20 0.84 23.85 14.23
C GLN A 20 1.25 23.30 12.88
N ILE A 21 1.87 24.14 12.05
CA ILE A 21 2.42 23.76 10.75
C ILE A 21 3.91 24.04 10.75
N LYS A 22 4.68 23.11 10.26
CA LYS A 22 6.08 23.32 9.88
C LYS A 22 6.19 23.27 8.36
N ARG A 23 6.60 24.37 7.76
CA ARG A 23 6.77 24.46 6.31
C ARG A 23 7.97 23.63 5.85
N SER A 24 7.86 23.06 4.66
CA SER A 24 8.98 22.36 4.03
C SER A 24 10.23 23.26 4.01
N GLY A 25 11.38 22.70 4.40
CA GLY A 25 12.63 23.44 4.49
C GLY A 25 12.77 24.39 5.70
N GLN A 26 11.75 24.50 6.57
CA GLN A 26 11.81 25.32 7.79
C GLN A 26 11.95 24.46 9.05
N SER A 27 12.65 24.99 10.07
CA SER A 27 12.84 24.31 11.36
C SER A 27 11.77 24.69 12.42
N GLN A 28 11.03 25.76 12.20
CA GLN A 28 10.09 26.29 13.17
C GLN A 28 8.64 25.99 12.81
N TYR A 29 7.84 25.73 13.87
CA TYR A 29 6.39 25.60 13.78
C TYR A 29 5.70 26.95 13.88
N GLN A 30 4.62 27.13 13.11
CA GLN A 30 3.71 28.26 13.21
C GLN A 30 2.28 27.77 13.49
N SER A 31 1.47 28.58 14.15
CA SER A 31 0.08 28.21 14.44
C SER A 31 -0.72 27.94 13.17
N ALA A 32 -1.42 26.83 13.12
CA ALA A 32 -2.33 26.46 12.06
C ALA A 32 -3.65 27.24 12.17
N ARG A 33 -4.21 27.66 11.02
CA ARG A 33 -5.52 28.36 10.94
C ARG A 33 -6.27 27.89 9.69
N GLY A 34 -7.58 27.84 9.79
CA GLY A 34 -8.44 27.60 8.61
C GLY A 34 -8.14 28.60 7.48
N GLY A 35 -8.18 28.16 6.26
CA GLY A 35 -7.84 28.93 5.06
C GLY A 35 -6.35 28.95 4.68
N MET A 36 -5.46 28.36 5.49
CA MET A 36 -4.04 28.26 5.11
C MET A 36 -3.85 27.22 4.00
N ARG A 37 -3.06 27.61 3.00
CA ARG A 37 -2.60 26.70 1.96
C ARG A 37 -1.41 25.91 2.45
N LEU A 38 -1.39 24.62 2.14
CA LEU A 38 -0.31 23.71 2.47
C LEU A 38 0.29 23.17 1.18
N ASN A 39 1.56 22.83 1.23
CA ASN A 39 2.31 22.27 0.11
C ASN A 39 2.80 20.87 0.46
N ILE A 40 3.16 20.11 -0.55
CA ILE A 40 3.90 18.86 -0.38
C ILE A 40 5.14 19.14 0.49
N GLY A 41 5.36 18.34 1.54
CA GLY A 41 6.47 18.52 2.48
C GLY A 41 6.16 19.37 3.71
N ASP A 42 5.01 20.03 3.78
CA ASP A 42 4.55 20.66 5.03
C ASP A 42 4.13 19.60 6.05
N LEU A 43 4.53 19.77 7.31
CA LEU A 43 4.08 18.93 8.42
C LEU A 43 3.00 19.65 9.22
N VAL A 44 1.97 18.92 9.59
CA VAL A 44 0.90 19.40 10.49
C VAL A 44 0.97 18.61 11.78
N ARG A 45 0.96 19.33 12.91
CA ARG A 45 0.95 18.75 14.25
C ARG A 45 -0.32 19.18 14.97
N THR A 46 -0.99 18.24 15.63
CA THR A 46 -2.15 18.47 16.49
C THR A 46 -1.82 18.12 17.94
N GLU A 47 -2.31 18.92 18.89
CA GLU A 47 -2.06 18.74 20.32
C GLU A 47 -3.37 18.84 21.13
N GLY A 48 -3.44 18.14 22.27
CA GLY A 48 -4.45 18.39 23.30
C GLY A 48 -5.91 18.19 22.89
N GLY A 49 -6.21 17.19 22.05
CA GLY A 49 -7.59 16.95 21.59
C GLY A 49 -7.97 17.75 20.34
N ALA A 50 -7.00 18.39 19.69
CA ALA A 50 -7.25 19.17 18.48
C ALA A 50 -7.59 18.27 17.27
N GLN A 51 -8.41 18.82 16.38
CA GLN A 51 -8.76 18.20 15.12
C GLN A 51 -8.51 19.20 13.98
N VAL A 52 -7.92 18.72 12.89
CA VAL A 52 -7.65 19.50 11.69
C VAL A 52 -8.26 18.80 10.49
N ARG A 53 -8.95 19.56 9.62
CA ARG A 53 -9.43 19.08 8.34
C ARG A 53 -8.68 19.74 7.21
N ILE A 54 -8.14 18.92 6.31
CA ILE A 54 -7.37 19.36 5.15
C ILE A 54 -8.10 18.87 3.91
N ARG A 55 -8.45 19.78 2.99
CA ARG A 55 -8.96 19.44 1.67
C ARG A 55 -7.78 19.19 0.75
N CYS A 56 -7.81 18.05 0.10
CA CYS A 56 -6.76 17.62 -0.82
C CYS A 56 -6.80 18.39 -2.15
N SER A 57 -5.76 18.28 -2.93
CA SER A 57 -5.62 18.96 -4.22
C SER A 57 -6.65 18.53 -5.27
N ASP A 58 -7.23 17.34 -5.13
CA ASP A 58 -8.34 16.85 -5.96
C ASP A 58 -9.67 17.59 -5.71
N LEU A 59 -9.72 18.48 -4.72
CA LEU A 59 -10.86 19.29 -4.29
C LEU A 59 -12.07 18.49 -3.77
N THR A 60 -12.03 17.18 -3.81
CA THR A 60 -13.12 16.27 -3.41
C THR A 60 -12.82 15.51 -2.13
N THR A 61 -11.56 15.17 -1.92
CA THR A 61 -11.12 14.43 -0.72
C THR A 61 -10.83 15.40 0.43
N THR A 62 -11.32 15.06 1.62
CA THR A 62 -10.99 15.78 2.85
C THR A 62 -10.36 14.81 3.85
N TRP A 63 -9.15 15.13 4.27
CA TRP A 63 -8.46 14.40 5.30
C TRP A 63 -8.69 15.03 6.66
N THR A 64 -9.09 14.24 7.66
CA THR A 64 -9.26 14.68 9.04
C THR A 64 -8.12 14.11 9.89
N MET A 65 -7.39 14.99 10.53
CA MET A 65 -6.28 14.67 11.42
C MET A 65 -6.69 14.90 12.87
N ASN A 66 -6.62 13.87 13.69
CA ASN A 66 -7.01 13.92 15.09
C ASN A 66 -5.83 14.24 16.02
N SER A 67 -6.07 14.36 17.32
CA SER A 67 -5.11 14.90 18.30
C SER A 67 -3.84 14.07 18.49
N ASN A 68 -2.77 14.76 18.89
CA ASN A 68 -1.45 14.23 19.24
C ASN A 68 -0.72 13.51 18.10
N ILE A 69 -0.94 13.98 16.89
CA ILE A 69 -0.33 13.42 15.68
C ILE A 69 0.46 14.52 14.97
N GLU A 70 1.62 14.17 14.42
CA GLU A 70 2.37 14.96 13.48
C GLU A 70 2.50 14.20 12.17
N ARG A 71 2.03 14.80 11.06
CA ARG A 71 2.01 14.15 9.74
C ARG A 71 2.32 15.15 8.63
N GLY A 72 2.97 14.67 7.58
CA GLY A 72 3.08 15.38 6.32
C GLY A 72 1.73 15.48 5.61
N VAL A 73 1.51 16.53 4.83
CA VAL A 73 0.25 16.74 4.11
C VAL A 73 -0.04 15.60 3.14
N VAL A 74 0.99 15.03 2.52
CA VAL A 74 0.86 13.86 1.61
C VAL A 74 0.28 12.61 2.27
N TRP A 75 0.23 12.57 3.59
CA TRP A 75 -0.28 11.45 4.37
C TRP A 75 -1.77 11.19 4.22
N GLY A 76 -2.57 12.22 4.24
CA GLY A 76 -4.01 12.13 4.09
C GLY A 76 -4.51 12.75 2.82
N CYS A 77 -3.63 13.40 2.09
CA CYS A 77 -3.89 14.05 0.83
C CYS A 77 -2.78 13.72 -0.16
N PRO A 78 -2.75 12.54 -0.72
CA PRO A 78 -1.76 12.22 -1.75
C PRO A 78 -1.92 13.17 -2.94
N PRO A 79 -0.83 13.56 -3.59
CA PRO A 79 -0.89 14.35 -4.80
C PRO A 79 -1.69 13.58 -5.86
N ASP A 80 -2.74 14.23 -6.38
CA ASP A 80 -3.62 13.75 -7.45
C ASP A 80 -4.25 12.35 -7.26
N GLY A 81 -5.17 12.23 -6.30
CA GLY A 81 -6.15 11.14 -6.29
C GLY A 81 -6.09 10.09 -5.22
N GLY A 82 -5.67 10.44 -4.01
CA GLY A 82 -5.99 9.68 -2.79
C GLY A 82 -5.16 8.44 -2.53
N PHE A 83 -4.63 8.30 -1.28
CA PHE A 83 -4.38 7.03 -0.63
C PHE A 83 -5.69 6.34 -0.25
N SER A 84 -6.59 6.23 -1.12
CA SER A 84 -7.31 5.02 -1.31
C SER A 84 -6.56 4.37 -2.47
N LEU A 85 -5.97 3.22 -2.25
CA LEU A 85 -6.03 2.22 -3.27
C LEU A 85 -7.51 2.18 -3.67
N ARG A 86 -7.93 3.14 -4.50
CA ARG A 86 -9.02 2.96 -5.41
C ARG A 86 -8.48 2.03 -6.48
N VAL A 87 -8.05 0.86 -6.02
CA VAL A 87 -8.31 -0.35 -6.74
C VAL A 87 -9.74 -0.17 -7.16
N GLY A 88 -9.90 0.10 -8.44
CA GLY A 88 -11.19 0.52 -8.97
C GLY A 88 -12.25 -0.34 -8.32
N ARG A 89 -13.39 0.24 -7.97
CA ARG A 89 -14.58 -0.44 -7.43
C ARG A 89 -15.11 -1.52 -8.39
N GLN A 90 -14.21 -2.23 -9.03
CA GLN A 90 -14.44 -3.46 -9.70
C GLN A 90 -13.86 -4.51 -8.77
N SER A 91 -14.74 -5.23 -8.12
CA SER A 91 -14.52 -6.37 -7.27
C SER A 91 -13.85 -7.51 -8.05
N ASP A 92 -12.66 -7.30 -8.52
CA ASP A 92 -11.76 -8.39 -8.85
C ASP A 92 -11.17 -8.85 -7.52
N ASN A 93 -12.02 -9.57 -6.78
CA ASN A 93 -11.60 -10.36 -5.62
C ASN A 93 -10.52 -11.30 -6.09
N THR A 94 -9.28 -10.85 -6.10
CA THR A 94 -8.15 -11.66 -6.52
C THR A 94 -7.87 -12.62 -5.38
N LEU A 95 -8.38 -13.82 -5.51
CA LEU A 95 -8.06 -14.93 -4.62
C LEU A 95 -6.62 -15.38 -4.91
N GLY A 96 -5.86 -15.66 -3.86
CA GLY A 96 -4.51 -16.21 -3.95
C GLY A 96 -3.78 -16.09 -2.63
N GLY A 97 -2.63 -16.77 -2.53
CA GLY A 97 -1.82 -16.74 -1.33
C GLY A 97 -2.57 -17.16 -0.07
N ILE A 98 -3.54 -18.07 -0.20
CA ILE A 98 -4.38 -18.57 0.92
C ILE A 98 -3.95 -19.95 1.41
N ASP A 99 -3.14 -20.66 0.66
CA ASP A 99 -2.62 -21.99 1.03
C ASP A 99 -1.11 -21.91 1.35
N PRO A 100 -0.72 -21.93 2.63
CA PRO A 100 0.68 -21.84 3.02
C PRO A 100 1.50 -23.08 2.63
N THR A 101 0.88 -24.15 2.15
CA THR A 101 1.57 -25.36 1.67
C THR A 101 2.04 -25.23 0.20
N LEU A 102 1.65 -24.15 -0.49
CA LEU A 102 2.04 -23.88 -1.87
C LEU A 102 3.12 -22.79 -1.94
N PRO A 103 4.04 -22.85 -2.91
CA PRO A 103 5.04 -21.81 -3.14
C PRO A 103 4.45 -20.65 -3.98
N TYR A 104 3.33 -20.06 -3.51
CA TYR A 104 2.72 -18.94 -4.23
C TYR A 104 3.69 -17.78 -4.39
N ILE A 105 3.59 -17.10 -5.52
CA ILE A 105 4.49 -15.99 -5.87
C ILE A 105 4.15 -14.76 -5.02
N VAL A 106 5.16 -14.21 -4.35
CA VAL A 106 5.04 -12.99 -3.55
C VAL A 106 5.37 -11.77 -4.41
N THR A 107 6.48 -11.82 -5.16
CA THR A 107 6.90 -10.73 -6.05
C THR A 107 7.80 -11.26 -7.17
N PRO A 108 7.71 -10.67 -8.40
CA PRO A 108 6.66 -9.77 -8.87
C PRO A 108 5.34 -10.52 -9.11
N ARG A 109 4.23 -9.89 -8.80
CA ARG A 109 2.89 -10.45 -8.98
C ARG A 109 1.91 -9.31 -9.26
N ARG A 110 1.15 -9.39 -10.37
CA ARG A 110 0.18 -8.39 -10.81
C ARG A 110 0.74 -6.97 -10.73
N THR A 111 1.86 -6.75 -11.40
CA THR A 111 2.62 -5.50 -11.30
C THR A 111 3.39 -5.22 -12.58
N VAL A 112 3.67 -3.96 -12.81
CA VAL A 112 4.78 -3.53 -13.67
C VAL A 112 6.05 -3.50 -12.82
N ILE A 113 7.21 -3.68 -13.42
CA ILE A 113 8.53 -3.57 -12.75
C ILE A 113 9.43 -2.58 -13.49
N SER A 114 10.29 -1.90 -12.74
CA SER A 114 11.28 -0.96 -13.29
C SER A 114 12.64 -1.61 -13.56
N ASP A 115 12.98 -2.67 -12.81
CA ASP A 115 14.26 -3.38 -12.92
C ASP A 115 14.14 -4.57 -13.89
N PRO A 116 14.94 -4.60 -15.00
CA PRO A 116 14.96 -5.75 -15.92
C PRO A 116 15.56 -7.01 -15.29
N GLN A 117 16.05 -6.95 -14.06
CA GLN A 117 16.57 -8.07 -13.29
C GLN A 117 15.82 -8.21 -11.95
N PRO A 118 14.49 -8.45 -11.95
CA PRO A 118 13.70 -8.45 -10.74
C PRO A 118 14.13 -9.54 -9.75
N MET A 119 13.96 -9.25 -8.45
CA MET A 119 14.03 -10.25 -7.42
C MET A 119 12.73 -11.05 -7.38
N LEU A 120 12.79 -12.34 -7.69
CA LEU A 120 11.67 -13.27 -7.61
C LEU A 120 11.59 -13.85 -6.21
N ARG A 121 10.43 -13.77 -5.55
CA ARG A 121 10.22 -14.28 -4.17
C ARG A 121 8.91 -15.05 -4.10
N TRP A 122 8.89 -16.09 -3.29
CA TRP A 122 7.72 -16.96 -3.08
C TRP A 122 7.61 -17.44 -1.63
N ASN A 123 6.45 -17.97 -1.31
CA ASN A 123 6.16 -18.55 0.00
C ASN A 123 7.02 -19.82 0.25
N PRO A 124 7.67 -19.97 1.42
CA PRO A 124 8.36 -21.19 1.77
C PRO A 124 7.37 -22.35 1.96
N VAL A 125 7.73 -23.53 1.45
CA VAL A 125 6.94 -24.76 1.62
C VAL A 125 7.59 -25.67 2.66
N ALA A 126 6.81 -26.11 3.64
CA ALA A 126 7.30 -27.00 4.68
C ALA A 126 7.86 -28.31 4.09
N GLY A 127 9.09 -28.67 4.46
CA GLY A 127 9.77 -29.87 3.96
C GLY A 127 10.46 -29.70 2.61
N ALA A 128 10.27 -28.59 1.90
CA ALA A 128 11.00 -28.33 0.68
C ALA A 128 12.46 -27.93 1.00
N SER A 129 13.38 -28.45 0.22
CA SER A 129 14.80 -28.13 0.28
C SER A 129 15.33 -27.44 -0.99
N ARG A 130 14.59 -27.58 -2.09
CA ARG A 130 14.91 -26.98 -3.39
C ARG A 130 13.64 -26.55 -4.12
N TYR A 131 13.81 -25.55 -4.96
CA TYR A 131 12.77 -25.03 -5.82
C TYR A 131 13.29 -24.89 -7.23
N THR A 132 12.52 -25.35 -8.22
CA THR A 132 12.70 -25.00 -9.64
C THR A 132 11.90 -23.75 -9.93
N VAL A 133 12.57 -22.71 -10.42
CA VAL A 133 11.98 -21.40 -10.71
C VAL A 133 12.04 -21.13 -12.20
N GLN A 134 10.92 -20.77 -12.78
CA GLN A 134 10.80 -20.45 -14.20
C GLN A 134 10.27 -19.02 -14.38
N VAL A 135 10.79 -18.33 -15.41
CA VAL A 135 10.19 -17.12 -15.97
C VAL A 135 9.82 -17.41 -17.41
N ILE A 136 8.54 -17.26 -17.75
CA ILE A 136 8.00 -17.59 -19.06
C ILE A 136 7.27 -16.38 -19.63
N GLY A 137 7.60 -16.00 -20.85
CA GLY A 137 6.93 -15.01 -21.69
C GLY A 137 6.95 -15.44 -23.16
N SER A 138 6.46 -14.59 -24.05
CA SER A 138 6.46 -14.88 -25.48
C SER A 138 7.87 -14.99 -26.10
N ASP A 139 8.83 -14.31 -25.48
CA ASP A 139 10.21 -14.14 -25.94
C ASP A 139 11.24 -14.69 -24.94
N VAL A 140 10.79 -15.08 -23.74
CA VAL A 140 11.64 -15.57 -22.64
C VAL A 140 11.19 -16.94 -22.18
N THR A 141 12.14 -17.85 -22.02
CA THR A 141 12.02 -19.06 -21.22
C THR A 141 13.32 -19.20 -20.45
N TRP A 142 13.24 -19.00 -19.14
CA TRP A 142 14.39 -19.12 -18.24
C TRP A 142 14.02 -20.05 -17.09
N GLU A 143 14.97 -20.83 -16.62
CA GLU A 143 14.78 -21.78 -15.54
C GLU A 143 16.06 -21.87 -14.69
N THR A 144 15.90 -22.04 -13.38
CA THR A 144 16.99 -22.32 -12.45
C THR A 144 16.52 -23.12 -11.24
N GLU A 145 17.45 -23.78 -10.55
CA GLU A 145 17.21 -24.42 -9.25
C GLU A 145 17.89 -23.65 -8.12
N VAL A 146 17.17 -23.44 -7.02
CA VAL A 146 17.68 -22.76 -5.83
C VAL A 146 17.22 -23.45 -4.53
N SER A 147 17.94 -23.26 -3.44
CA SER A 147 17.57 -23.78 -2.11
C SER A 147 16.86 -22.76 -1.22
N GLY A 148 16.84 -21.49 -1.62
CA GLY A 148 16.14 -20.41 -0.90
C GLY A 148 14.75 -20.16 -1.45
N THR A 149 14.06 -19.17 -0.92
CA THR A 149 12.73 -18.72 -1.35
C THR A 149 12.79 -17.42 -2.15
N GLN A 150 13.95 -17.12 -2.71
CA GLN A 150 14.15 -15.97 -3.60
C GLN A 150 15.32 -16.21 -4.55
N VAL A 151 15.25 -15.59 -5.73
CA VAL A 151 16.33 -15.57 -6.72
C VAL A 151 16.21 -14.33 -7.60
N GLN A 152 17.34 -13.75 -7.95
CA GLN A 152 17.35 -12.64 -8.91
C GLN A 152 17.32 -13.19 -10.34
N TYR A 153 16.44 -12.67 -11.18
CA TYR A 153 16.45 -12.92 -12.59
C TYR A 153 17.74 -12.34 -13.22
N PRO A 154 18.52 -13.08 -13.99
CA PRO A 154 19.85 -12.62 -14.42
C PRO A 154 19.82 -11.60 -15.58
N GLY A 155 18.64 -11.26 -16.12
CA GLY A 155 18.52 -10.39 -17.30
C GLY A 155 18.89 -11.09 -18.63
N THR A 156 19.02 -12.41 -18.64
CA THR A 156 19.36 -13.19 -19.84
C THR A 156 18.49 -14.46 -19.90
N PRO A 157 17.61 -14.56 -20.91
CA PRO A 157 17.32 -13.59 -21.97
C PRO A 157 16.80 -12.24 -21.44
N PRO A 158 17.01 -11.11 -22.15
CA PRO A 158 16.50 -9.82 -21.69
C PRO A 158 14.96 -9.77 -21.73
N LEU A 159 14.35 -9.12 -20.74
CA LEU A 159 12.92 -8.83 -20.75
C LEU A 159 12.61 -7.70 -21.74
N THR A 160 11.50 -7.79 -22.44
CA THR A 160 11.02 -6.76 -23.39
C THR A 160 9.91 -5.94 -22.70
N PRO A 161 9.97 -4.59 -22.72
CA PRO A 161 8.91 -3.75 -22.17
C PRO A 161 7.52 -4.04 -22.76
N GLY A 162 6.49 -4.04 -21.91
CA GLY A 162 5.10 -4.28 -22.32
C GLY A 162 4.78 -5.72 -22.70
N VAL A 163 5.66 -6.67 -22.39
CA VAL A 163 5.41 -8.10 -22.56
C VAL A 163 5.06 -8.72 -21.21
N ASP A 164 3.99 -9.52 -21.19
CA ASP A 164 3.59 -10.29 -20.01
C ASP A 164 4.55 -11.45 -19.74
N TYR A 165 5.06 -11.50 -18.51
CA TYR A 165 5.87 -12.59 -17.99
C TYR A 165 5.18 -13.25 -16.80
N ARG A 166 5.34 -14.58 -16.68
CA ARG A 166 4.84 -15.37 -15.56
C ARG A 166 5.99 -16.02 -14.81
N VAL A 167 5.91 -15.96 -13.47
CA VAL A 167 6.79 -16.74 -12.61
C VAL A 167 6.10 -18.04 -12.22
N ILE A 168 6.80 -19.16 -12.35
CA ILE A 168 6.36 -20.47 -11.89
C ILE A 168 7.42 -21.01 -10.94
N VAL A 169 6.97 -21.55 -9.79
CA VAL A 169 7.85 -22.17 -8.81
C VAL A 169 7.32 -23.55 -8.47
N GLU A 170 8.19 -24.56 -8.52
CA GLU A 170 7.92 -25.93 -8.13
C GLU A 170 8.88 -26.34 -7.01
N ALA A 171 8.35 -26.81 -5.89
CA ALA A 171 9.13 -27.34 -4.79
C ALA A 171 9.47 -28.82 -5.03
N ASP A 172 10.59 -29.31 -4.50
CA ASP A 172 10.98 -30.72 -4.54
C ASP A 172 10.03 -31.67 -3.77
N THR A 173 9.07 -31.13 -3.05
CA THR A 173 7.94 -31.83 -2.44
C THR A 173 6.81 -32.13 -3.43
N GLY A 174 6.85 -31.57 -4.64
CA GLY A 174 5.79 -31.64 -5.64
C GLY A 174 4.74 -30.53 -5.56
N ALA A 175 4.85 -29.59 -4.59
CA ALA A 175 3.98 -28.43 -4.54
C ALA A 175 4.37 -27.44 -5.64
N SER A 176 3.38 -26.82 -6.30
CA SER A 176 3.60 -25.86 -7.41
C SER A 176 2.80 -24.58 -7.20
N SER A 177 3.38 -23.44 -7.56
CA SER A 177 2.70 -22.15 -7.55
C SER A 177 1.51 -22.10 -8.52
N GLN A 178 1.46 -22.98 -9.50
CA GLN A 178 0.35 -23.10 -10.45
C GLN A 178 -0.94 -23.63 -9.79
N LEU A 179 -0.83 -24.25 -8.62
CA LEU A 179 -1.97 -24.72 -7.83
C LEU A 179 -2.56 -23.64 -6.93
N ASP A 180 -1.88 -22.50 -6.76
CA ASP A 180 -2.42 -21.37 -6.03
C ASP A 180 -3.63 -20.78 -6.78
N VAL A 181 -4.71 -20.55 -6.05
CA VAL A 181 -5.90 -19.89 -6.61
C VAL A 181 -5.49 -18.49 -7.07
N GLY A 182 -5.80 -18.11 -8.31
CA GLY A 182 -5.35 -16.84 -8.91
C GLY A 182 -3.88 -16.84 -9.35
N SER A 183 -3.27 -18.02 -9.54
CA SER A 183 -1.92 -18.13 -10.12
C SER A 183 -1.78 -17.47 -11.50
N GLU A 184 -2.88 -17.34 -12.23
CA GLU A 184 -2.94 -16.61 -13.49
C GLU A 184 -2.62 -15.13 -13.34
N THR A 185 -2.80 -14.55 -12.16
CA THR A 185 -2.46 -13.15 -11.86
C THR A 185 -1.00 -12.97 -11.42
N ALA A 186 -0.22 -14.04 -11.26
CA ALA A 186 1.20 -13.98 -10.94
C ALA A 186 2.04 -13.61 -12.17
N THR A 187 1.61 -12.55 -12.87
CA THR A 187 2.27 -11.98 -14.04
C THR A 187 2.88 -10.63 -13.72
N PHE A 188 3.85 -10.25 -14.54
CA PHE A 188 4.45 -8.92 -14.49
C PHE A 188 4.88 -8.47 -15.88
N GLU A 189 5.02 -7.16 -16.06
CA GLU A 189 5.55 -6.52 -17.26
C GLU A 189 6.75 -5.66 -16.91
N LEU A 190 7.66 -5.42 -17.88
CA LEU A 190 8.70 -4.42 -17.72
C LEU A 190 8.19 -3.06 -18.20
N LEU A 191 8.41 -2.03 -17.40
CA LEU A 191 8.06 -0.63 -17.71
C LEU A 191 8.81 -0.14 -18.95
N TYR A 192 8.18 0.72 -19.74
CA TYR A 192 8.84 1.37 -20.87
C TYR A 192 9.88 2.39 -20.36
N PRO A 193 11.02 2.56 -21.07
CA PRO A 193 12.08 3.46 -20.65
C PRO A 193 11.64 4.92 -20.45
N GLU A 194 10.73 5.42 -21.29
CA GLU A 194 10.17 6.76 -21.18
C GLU A 194 9.39 7.01 -19.88
N ASP A 195 8.64 6.00 -19.42
CA ASP A 195 7.86 6.07 -18.18
C ASP A 195 8.79 5.91 -16.96
N LEU A 196 9.85 5.11 -17.08
CA LEU A 196 10.86 4.97 -16.04
C LEU A 196 11.52 6.31 -15.69
N ASP A 197 11.83 7.15 -16.69
CA ASP A 197 12.42 8.46 -16.48
C ASP A 197 11.47 9.39 -15.70
N LEU A 198 10.15 9.30 -15.94
CA LEU A 198 9.14 10.08 -15.22
C LEU A 198 9.07 9.64 -13.74
N VAL A 199 8.95 8.35 -13.50
CA VAL A 199 8.93 7.79 -12.13
C VAL A 199 10.21 8.16 -11.37
N ALA A 200 11.37 8.05 -12.02
CA ALA A 200 12.64 8.39 -11.40
C ALA A 200 12.74 9.87 -11.03
N ALA A 201 12.17 10.77 -11.85
CA ALA A 201 12.10 12.21 -11.56
C ALA A 201 11.22 12.49 -10.34
N ASP A 202 10.04 11.86 -10.24
CA ASP A 202 9.13 12.03 -9.11
C ASP A 202 9.76 11.51 -7.80
N VAL A 203 10.38 10.34 -7.83
CA VAL A 203 11.14 9.79 -6.69
C VAL A 203 12.29 10.71 -6.27
N ALA A 204 13.03 11.27 -7.23
CA ALA A 204 14.10 12.21 -6.93
C ALA A 204 13.56 13.47 -6.24
N GLN A 205 12.41 13.98 -6.67
CA GLN A 205 11.76 15.13 -6.06
C GLN A 205 11.37 14.85 -4.59
N ILE A 206 10.86 13.65 -4.26
CA ILE A 206 10.57 13.27 -2.87
C ILE A 206 11.86 13.26 -2.04
N ARG A 207 12.94 12.65 -2.54
CA ARG A 207 14.23 12.58 -1.84
C ARG A 207 14.84 13.94 -1.55
N GLU A 208 14.64 14.92 -2.44
CA GLU A 208 15.10 16.30 -2.23
C GLU A 208 14.38 17.02 -1.07
N GLN A 209 13.22 16.54 -0.63
CA GLN A 209 12.47 17.14 0.48
C GLN A 209 13.12 16.89 1.85
N GLY A 210 13.98 15.87 1.97
CA GLY A 210 14.68 15.54 3.22
C GLY A 210 13.74 15.07 4.34
N PHE A 211 12.73 14.29 4.00
CA PHE A 211 11.83 13.66 4.96
C PHE A 211 12.57 12.70 5.91
N PRO A 212 11.99 12.40 7.09
CA PRO A 212 12.40 11.22 7.84
C PRO A 212 12.30 9.96 6.98
N GLU A 213 13.20 8.99 7.20
CA GLU A 213 13.36 7.81 6.34
C GLU A 213 12.06 7.05 6.07
N GLU A 214 11.25 6.78 7.11
CA GLU A 214 9.95 6.09 6.94
C GLU A 214 8.93 6.93 6.18
N THR A 215 8.93 8.25 6.38
CA THR A 215 8.04 9.17 5.64
C THR A 215 8.44 9.25 4.18
N GLU A 216 9.74 9.30 3.90
CA GLU A 216 10.27 9.27 2.54
C GLU A 216 9.88 7.97 1.84
N ALA A 217 10.09 6.84 2.52
CA ALA A 217 9.75 5.52 1.99
C ALA A 217 8.25 5.40 1.65
N LEU A 218 7.37 5.91 2.51
CA LEU A 218 5.93 5.90 2.26
C LEU A 218 5.54 6.80 1.08
N ALA A 219 6.14 7.99 0.98
CA ALA A 219 5.89 8.89 -0.15
C ALA A 219 6.40 8.29 -1.48
N ILE A 220 7.55 7.60 -1.46
CA ILE A 220 8.07 6.89 -2.64
C ILE A 220 7.19 5.69 -2.98
N ALA A 221 6.75 4.91 -1.98
CA ALA A 221 5.85 3.79 -2.21
C ALA A 221 4.52 4.23 -2.83
N ASP A 222 4.02 5.43 -2.47
CA ASP A 222 2.84 6.01 -3.11
C ASP A 222 3.04 6.26 -4.61
N ILE A 223 4.20 6.81 -5.00
CA ILE A 223 4.53 6.98 -6.42
C ILE A 223 4.50 5.62 -7.12
N TYR A 224 5.15 4.62 -6.55
CA TYR A 224 5.19 3.28 -7.12
C TYR A 224 3.81 2.63 -7.23
N ILE A 225 2.94 2.80 -6.23
CA ILE A 225 1.56 2.29 -6.25
C ILE A 225 0.75 2.93 -7.39
N ARG A 226 0.87 4.24 -7.59
CA ARG A 226 0.16 4.95 -8.66
C ARG A 226 0.58 4.52 -10.05
N GLU A 227 1.83 4.14 -10.20
CA GLU A 227 2.44 3.68 -11.46
C GLU A 227 2.41 2.16 -11.62
N ASP A 228 1.62 1.45 -10.78
CA ASP A 228 1.49 -0.02 -10.76
C ASP A 228 2.82 -0.78 -10.53
N LEU A 229 3.84 -0.09 -9.98
CA LEU A 229 5.15 -0.64 -9.60
C LEU A 229 5.08 -1.26 -8.20
N LEU A 230 4.17 -2.23 -8.01
CA LEU A 230 3.85 -2.75 -6.68
C LEU A 230 4.99 -3.58 -6.07
N ALA A 231 5.82 -4.20 -6.91
CA ALA A 231 7.01 -4.90 -6.45
C ALA A 231 8.02 -3.94 -5.80
N GLU A 232 8.22 -2.75 -6.38
CA GLU A 232 9.07 -1.69 -5.85
C GLU A 232 8.47 -1.07 -4.58
N ALA A 233 7.16 -0.87 -4.54
CA ALA A 233 6.47 -0.39 -3.33
C ALA A 233 6.66 -1.36 -2.16
N ILE A 234 6.48 -2.67 -2.38
CA ILE A 234 6.73 -3.72 -1.39
C ILE A 234 8.21 -3.70 -0.96
N ALA A 235 9.14 -3.66 -1.92
CA ALA A 235 10.57 -3.64 -1.63
C ALA A 235 11.00 -2.40 -0.83
N THR A 236 10.31 -1.28 -0.99
CA THR A 236 10.55 -0.04 -0.26
C THR A 236 10.05 -0.12 1.19
N LEU A 237 8.92 -0.79 1.44
CA LEU A 237 8.27 -0.79 2.76
C LEU A 237 8.66 -2.00 3.65
N GLU A 238 8.89 -3.17 3.08
CA GLU A 238 9.21 -4.40 3.84
C GLU A 238 10.45 -4.30 4.75
N PRO A 239 11.53 -3.56 4.42
CA PRO A 239 12.64 -3.36 5.34
C PRO A 239 12.25 -2.74 6.68
N PHE A 240 11.26 -1.86 6.71
CA PHE A 240 10.74 -1.26 7.95
C PHE A 240 9.97 -2.27 8.79
N VAL A 241 9.19 -3.14 8.16
CA VAL A 241 8.55 -4.27 8.84
C VAL A 241 9.60 -5.19 9.46
N ALA A 242 10.63 -5.54 8.71
CA ALA A 242 11.73 -6.39 9.19
C ALA A 242 12.51 -5.76 10.36
N SER A 243 12.59 -4.41 10.43
CA SER A 243 13.19 -3.68 11.54
C SER A 243 12.25 -3.49 12.74
N GLY A 244 10.98 -3.89 12.63
CA GLY A 244 10.00 -3.80 13.71
C GLY A 244 9.41 -2.40 13.90
N THR A 245 9.22 -1.65 12.82
CA THR A 245 8.63 -0.30 12.87
C THR A 245 7.32 -0.26 13.65
N GLN A 246 7.02 0.88 14.27
CA GLN A 246 5.74 1.18 14.90
C GLN A 246 4.90 2.16 14.07
N THR A 247 5.30 2.44 12.84
CA THR A 247 4.56 3.27 11.89
C THR A 247 3.45 2.42 11.27
N LEU A 248 2.23 2.59 11.77
CA LEU A 248 1.07 1.76 11.38
C LEU A 248 0.80 1.81 9.87
N GLU A 249 1.10 2.89 9.26
CA GLU A 249 0.87 3.19 7.86
C GLU A 249 1.72 2.33 6.92
N VAL A 250 2.90 1.93 7.35
CA VAL A 250 3.72 0.95 6.62
C VAL A 250 2.96 -0.38 6.52
N TYR A 251 2.37 -0.81 7.63
CA TYR A 251 1.59 -2.04 7.67
C TYR A 251 0.29 -1.93 6.89
N GLN A 252 -0.40 -0.77 6.99
CA GLN A 252 -1.63 -0.53 6.25
C GLN A 252 -1.39 -0.52 4.74
N ALA A 253 -0.38 0.22 4.27
CA ALA A 253 -0.02 0.26 2.85
C ALA A 253 0.35 -1.13 2.31
N LEU A 254 1.15 -1.90 3.05
CA LEU A 254 1.47 -3.28 2.65
C LEU A 254 0.24 -4.18 2.67
N GLY A 255 -0.66 -4.03 3.66
CA GLY A 255 -1.93 -4.73 3.71
C GLY A 255 -2.78 -4.49 2.47
N ASP A 256 -2.89 -3.22 2.07
CA ASP A 256 -3.62 -2.80 0.87
C ASP A 256 -2.99 -3.36 -0.40
N ILE A 257 -1.67 -3.29 -0.55
CA ILE A 257 -0.96 -3.85 -1.70
C ILE A 257 -1.16 -5.36 -1.77
N TYR A 258 -0.91 -6.09 -0.68
CA TYR A 258 -1.04 -7.55 -0.66
C TYR A 258 -2.47 -8.01 -0.95
N ARG A 259 -3.48 -7.33 -0.40
CA ARG A 259 -4.88 -7.59 -0.73
C ARG A 259 -5.14 -7.40 -2.22
N TYR A 260 -4.64 -6.31 -2.80
CA TYR A 260 -4.82 -6.00 -4.23
C TYR A 260 -4.20 -7.05 -5.15
N ILE A 261 -2.99 -7.50 -4.85
CA ILE A 261 -2.31 -8.52 -5.67
C ILE A 261 -2.75 -9.95 -5.32
N GLY A 262 -3.72 -10.11 -4.40
CA GLY A 262 -4.29 -11.39 -4.02
C GLY A 262 -3.38 -12.24 -3.12
N LEU A 263 -2.62 -11.62 -2.23
CA LEU A 263 -1.82 -12.30 -1.21
C LEU A 263 -2.49 -12.18 0.17
N ASN A 264 -3.66 -12.84 0.30
CA ASN A 264 -4.60 -12.58 1.37
C ASN A 264 -4.08 -12.93 2.77
N LEU A 265 -3.25 -13.96 2.94
CA LEU A 265 -2.62 -14.27 4.24
C LEU A 265 -1.60 -13.21 4.66
N LEU A 266 -0.83 -12.67 3.70
CA LEU A 266 0.09 -11.57 4.00
C LEU A 266 -0.66 -10.26 4.30
N ALA A 267 -1.74 -9.99 3.58
CA ALA A 267 -2.59 -8.84 3.84
C ALA A 267 -3.20 -8.89 5.25
N GLU A 268 -3.73 -10.05 5.65
CA GLU A 268 -4.26 -10.31 6.99
C GLU A 268 -3.22 -9.96 8.07
N GLU A 269 -2.01 -10.51 7.96
CA GLU A 269 -0.91 -10.27 8.90
C GLU A 269 -0.57 -8.77 9.03
N ARG A 270 -0.52 -8.05 7.90
CA ARG A 270 -0.21 -6.62 7.90
C ARG A 270 -1.32 -5.78 8.52
N TYR A 271 -2.59 -6.04 8.18
CA TYR A 271 -3.71 -5.33 8.80
C TYR A 271 -3.83 -5.63 10.30
N GLU A 272 -3.63 -6.87 10.76
CA GLU A 272 -3.64 -7.20 12.18
C GLU A 272 -2.58 -6.41 12.95
N ARG A 273 -1.39 -6.23 12.36
CA ARG A 273 -0.35 -5.42 12.96
C ARG A 273 -0.71 -3.94 12.99
N ALA A 274 -1.28 -3.41 11.90
CA ALA A 274 -1.79 -2.02 11.86
C ALA A 274 -2.85 -1.79 12.94
N ILE A 275 -3.81 -2.71 13.10
CA ILE A 275 -4.84 -2.67 14.13
C ILE A 275 -4.23 -2.65 15.55
N ALA A 276 -3.23 -3.49 15.80
CA ALA A 276 -2.57 -3.54 17.10
C ALA A 276 -1.88 -2.20 17.45
N ILE A 277 -1.19 -1.60 16.50
CA ILE A 277 -0.52 -0.29 16.67
C ILE A 277 -1.55 0.81 16.84
N ALA A 278 -2.56 0.90 15.95
CA ALA A 278 -3.61 1.91 16.03
C ALA A 278 -4.40 1.83 17.35
N THR A 279 -4.60 0.62 17.87
CA THR A 279 -5.25 0.41 19.17
C THR A 279 -4.38 0.95 20.32
N SER A 280 -3.07 0.68 20.30
CA SER A 280 -2.16 1.15 21.35
C SER A 280 -1.97 2.67 21.34
N ASN A 281 -2.10 3.29 20.17
CA ASN A 281 -1.96 4.72 19.98
C ASN A 281 -3.29 5.49 20.12
N GLU A 282 -4.41 4.78 20.29
CA GLU A 282 -5.78 5.34 20.31
C GLU A 282 -6.14 6.10 19.01
N GLU A 283 -5.60 5.67 17.87
CA GLU A 283 -5.81 6.28 16.55
C GLU A 283 -7.10 5.77 15.92
N ILE A 284 -8.23 6.41 16.22
CA ILE A 284 -9.58 5.92 15.87
C ILE A 284 -9.76 5.75 14.38
N GLN A 285 -9.34 6.71 13.56
CA GLN A 285 -9.50 6.64 12.11
C GLN A 285 -8.68 5.49 11.53
N ALA A 286 -7.39 5.46 11.81
CA ALA A 286 -6.50 4.40 11.32
C ALA A 286 -6.96 3.00 11.76
N LEU A 287 -7.51 2.88 12.98
CA LEU A 287 -8.08 1.65 13.49
C LEU A 287 -9.33 1.24 12.71
N ALA A 288 -10.22 2.19 12.35
CA ALA A 288 -11.39 1.92 11.56
C ALA A 288 -11.02 1.54 10.11
N ASP A 289 -10.09 2.26 9.51
CA ASP A 289 -9.59 1.99 8.16
C ASP A 289 -8.94 0.60 8.06
N ALA A 290 -8.05 0.26 9.01
CA ALA A 290 -7.39 -1.06 9.03
C ALA A 290 -8.39 -2.22 9.26
N ARG A 291 -9.42 -2.03 10.09
CA ARG A 291 -10.49 -3.02 10.29
C ARG A 291 -11.34 -3.20 9.03
N SER A 292 -11.64 -2.10 8.32
CA SER A 292 -12.34 -2.18 7.03
C SER A 292 -11.51 -2.96 6.01
N GLY A 293 -10.21 -2.69 5.89
CA GLY A 293 -9.30 -3.42 5.01
C GLY A 293 -9.22 -4.91 5.37
N LEU A 294 -9.12 -5.24 6.67
CA LEU A 294 -9.11 -6.64 7.13
C LEU A 294 -10.45 -7.35 6.85
N ALA A 295 -11.58 -6.64 6.96
CA ALA A 295 -12.88 -7.21 6.62
C ALA A 295 -12.93 -7.69 5.16
N GLU A 296 -12.39 -6.89 4.21
CA GLU A 296 -12.26 -7.29 2.80
C GLU A 296 -11.45 -8.59 2.63
N VAL A 297 -10.38 -8.74 3.41
CA VAL A 297 -9.55 -9.95 3.40
C VAL A 297 -10.34 -11.15 3.95
N LYS A 298 -11.13 -10.95 5.02
CA LYS A 298 -11.91 -12.04 5.64
C LYS A 298 -12.97 -12.63 4.70
N VAL A 299 -13.55 -11.83 3.79
CA VAL A 299 -14.38 -12.34 2.68
C VAL A 299 -13.62 -13.35 1.85
N LEU A 300 -12.41 -12.98 1.43
CA LEU A 300 -11.57 -13.79 0.53
C LEU A 300 -11.06 -15.07 1.22
N LEU A 301 -10.95 -15.03 2.54
CA LEU A 301 -10.60 -16.19 3.36
C LEU A 301 -11.82 -17.03 3.80
N GLU A 302 -13.02 -16.74 3.23
CA GLU A 302 -14.27 -17.43 3.55
C GLU A 302 -14.64 -17.40 5.06
N GLN A 303 -14.37 -16.26 5.73
CA GLN A 303 -14.62 -16.05 7.15
C GLN A 303 -15.73 -14.99 7.38
N PRO A 304 -16.99 -15.27 7.01
CA PRO A 304 -18.05 -14.25 6.99
C PRO A 304 -18.37 -13.67 8.37
N GLN A 305 -18.29 -14.44 9.44
CA GLN A 305 -18.53 -13.92 10.78
C GLN A 305 -17.47 -12.91 11.21
N ALA A 306 -16.20 -13.19 10.90
CA ALA A 306 -15.09 -12.27 11.19
C ALA A 306 -15.20 -10.98 10.36
N GLU A 307 -15.66 -11.09 9.11
CA GLU A 307 -15.98 -9.93 8.26
C GLU A 307 -17.01 -9.02 8.95
N ILE A 308 -18.19 -9.57 9.31
CA ILE A 308 -19.28 -8.81 9.96
C ILE A 308 -18.78 -8.14 11.24
N ASP A 309 -18.07 -8.87 12.09
CA ASP A 309 -17.55 -8.34 13.36
C ASP A 309 -16.58 -7.17 13.15
N LEU A 310 -15.74 -7.25 12.13
CA LEU A 310 -14.79 -6.19 11.76
C LEU A 310 -15.51 -4.97 11.18
N LEU A 311 -16.51 -5.16 10.30
CA LEU A 311 -17.31 -4.08 9.75
C LEU A 311 -18.07 -3.31 10.85
N ILE A 312 -18.67 -4.00 11.81
CA ILE A 312 -19.35 -3.37 12.97
C ILE A 312 -18.34 -2.56 13.81
N GLN A 313 -17.15 -3.11 14.05
CA GLN A 313 -16.12 -2.40 14.81
C GLN A 313 -15.56 -1.19 14.04
N ALA A 314 -15.41 -1.26 12.73
CA ALA A 314 -15.01 -0.14 11.90
C ALA A 314 -16.09 0.95 11.89
N GLN A 315 -17.36 0.57 11.71
CA GLN A 315 -18.51 1.48 11.76
C GLN A 315 -18.54 2.27 13.07
N SER A 316 -18.37 1.61 14.21
CA SER A 316 -18.29 2.27 15.51
C SER A 316 -17.13 3.29 15.60
N GLY A 317 -16.02 3.04 14.92
CA GLY A 317 -14.93 4.00 14.78
C GLY A 317 -15.35 5.24 13.98
N TYR A 318 -15.98 5.05 12.84
CA TYR A 318 -16.47 6.16 12.00
C TYR A 318 -17.62 6.93 12.64
N GLU A 319 -18.48 6.29 13.46
CA GLU A 319 -19.50 6.98 14.27
C GLU A 319 -18.86 7.99 15.23
N ARG A 320 -17.76 7.63 15.90
CA ARG A 320 -17.01 8.53 16.78
C ARG A 320 -16.37 9.71 16.02
N LEU A 321 -16.10 9.53 14.72
CA LEU A 321 -15.55 10.55 13.83
C LEU A 321 -16.64 11.38 13.14
N ASN A 322 -17.92 11.00 13.27
CA ASN A 322 -19.07 11.56 12.55
C ASN A 322 -18.93 11.46 11.03
N ASP A 323 -18.27 10.40 10.53
CA ASP A 323 -18.13 10.12 9.10
C ASP A 323 -19.37 9.38 8.60
N THR A 324 -20.37 10.15 8.20
CA THR A 324 -21.68 9.62 7.80
C THR A 324 -21.63 8.82 6.49
N GLU A 325 -20.71 9.13 5.60
CA GLU A 325 -20.54 8.41 4.32
C GLU A 325 -20.04 6.99 4.58
N ARG A 326 -18.97 6.84 5.35
CA ARG A 326 -18.43 5.53 5.71
C ARG A 326 -19.39 4.69 6.55
N ILE A 327 -20.13 5.30 7.46
CA ILE A 327 -21.15 4.62 8.26
C ILE A 327 -22.22 4.01 7.36
N GLN A 328 -22.73 4.76 6.37
CA GLN A 328 -23.74 4.27 5.44
C GLN A 328 -23.22 3.16 4.52
N GLU A 329 -21.99 3.30 4.02
CA GLU A 329 -21.32 2.29 3.19
C GLU A 329 -21.20 0.96 3.94
N LEU A 330 -20.69 1.00 5.18
CA LEU A 330 -20.52 -0.20 5.98
C LEU A 330 -21.86 -0.82 6.42
N GLN A 331 -22.87 0.02 6.74
CA GLN A 331 -24.20 -0.48 7.11
C GLN A 331 -24.83 -1.25 5.94
N ALA A 332 -24.80 -0.69 4.73
CA ALA A 332 -25.35 -1.37 3.56
C ALA A 332 -24.68 -2.74 3.34
N ARG A 333 -23.37 -2.81 3.54
CA ARG A 333 -22.64 -4.06 3.43
C ARG A 333 -22.97 -5.07 4.53
N ILE A 334 -23.12 -4.63 5.78
CA ILE A 334 -23.54 -5.49 6.90
C ILE A 334 -24.95 -6.05 6.63
N ASP A 335 -25.87 -5.21 6.11
CA ASP A 335 -27.24 -5.62 5.78
C ASP A 335 -27.27 -6.67 4.66
N ASP A 336 -26.35 -6.60 3.70
CA ASP A 336 -26.23 -7.60 2.61
C ASP A 336 -25.69 -8.95 3.10
N LEU A 337 -25.02 -8.99 4.25
CA LEU A 337 -24.43 -10.19 4.83
C LEU A 337 -25.31 -10.88 5.88
N THR A 338 -26.38 -10.25 6.32
CA THR A 338 -27.27 -10.74 7.40
C THR A 338 -28.68 -10.99 6.91
#